data_3242f23ec1c280ccba4effcd36037b8c
#
_entry.id   3242f23ec1c280ccba4effcd36037b8c
#
_cell.length_a   1.000
_cell.length_b   1.000
_cell.length_c   1.000
_cell.angle_alpha   90.00
_cell.angle_beta   90.00
_cell.angle_gamma   90.00
#
_symmetry.space_group_name_H-M   'P 1'
#
loop_
_entity.id
_entity.type
_entity.pdbx_description
1 polymer ?
#
loop_
_entity_poly.entity_id
_entity_poly.type
_entity_poly.pdbx_seq_one_letter_code
_entity_poly.pdbx_strand_id
1 'polypeptide(L)'
;AANTSKKTLFVSRASQMDRDTAKDVFRYFNERFILNYFGYNSFSVERLLNENKEQFLNVLRIADSDIVKIDSRHENKVFSTAVIDPADNQILSVEDIQKPQLVITTYHRNNPDVPFNFFAEESDGTQRLFNMMLTILDIVKNNKILLIDEIETQLHIKLVEYIIGLFNKSESAQLIY
;
A
#
# COMPACT_ATOMS: atom_id res chain seq x y z
N ALA A 1 -10.94 -5.57 34.47
CA ALA A 1 -10.73 -4.10 34.48
C ALA A 1 -9.71 -3.66 35.54
N ALA A 2 -9.58 -4.36 36.69
CA ALA A 2 -8.66 -3.98 37.78
C ALA A 2 -7.17 -3.95 37.37
N ASN A 3 -6.78 -4.70 36.31
CA ASN A 3 -5.41 -4.82 35.84
C ASN A 3 -5.11 -3.95 34.61
N THR A 4 -6.01 -3.03 34.23
CA THR A 4 -5.86 -2.18 33.05
C THR A 4 -5.46 -0.77 33.49
N SER A 5 -4.36 -0.24 32.95
CA SER A 5 -3.98 1.16 33.17
C SER A 5 -4.93 2.10 32.41
N LYS A 6 -5.00 3.37 32.81
CA LYS A 6 -5.81 4.39 32.12
C LYS A 6 -5.45 4.59 30.62
N LYS A 7 -4.25 4.16 30.22
CA LYS A 7 -3.73 4.32 28.85
C LYS A 7 -3.74 3.02 28.04
N THR A 8 -4.26 1.91 28.60
CA THR A 8 -4.23 0.61 27.93
C THR A 8 -5.65 0.17 27.62
N LEU A 9 -5.91 -0.18 26.37
CA LEU A 9 -7.19 -0.72 25.95
C LEU A 9 -7.45 -2.06 26.64
N PHE A 10 -8.61 -2.20 27.27
CA PHE A 10 -8.96 -3.41 28.04
C PHE A 10 -8.81 -4.71 27.23
N VAL A 11 -9.31 -4.73 26.02
CA VAL A 11 -9.25 -5.93 25.12
C VAL A 11 -7.81 -6.34 24.85
N SER A 12 -6.94 -5.38 24.52
CA SER A 12 -5.51 -5.64 24.30
C SER A 12 -4.83 -6.20 25.55
N ARG A 13 -5.10 -5.63 26.72
CA ARG A 13 -4.53 -6.13 27.97
C ARG A 13 -5.08 -7.51 28.34
N ALA A 14 -6.38 -7.75 28.16
CA ALA A 14 -7.00 -9.03 28.45
C ALA A 14 -6.47 -10.14 27.51
N SER A 15 -6.19 -9.82 26.24
CA SER A 15 -5.59 -10.79 25.31
C SER A 15 -4.18 -11.20 25.73
N GLN A 16 -3.38 -10.27 26.28
CA GLN A 16 -2.05 -10.55 26.83
C GLN A 16 -2.09 -11.41 28.10
N MET A 17 -3.23 -11.43 28.80
CA MET A 17 -3.45 -12.22 30.02
C MET A 17 -4.16 -13.55 29.77
N ASP A 18 -4.07 -14.09 28.53
CA ASP A 18 -4.60 -15.40 28.14
C ASP A 18 -6.12 -15.57 28.28
N ARG A 19 -6.87 -14.52 28.05
CA ARG A 19 -8.34 -14.56 27.97
C ARG A 19 -8.77 -14.89 26.55
N ASP A 20 -9.21 -16.12 26.27
CA ASP A 20 -9.48 -16.62 24.91
C ASP A 20 -10.40 -15.70 24.11
N THR A 21 -11.56 -15.33 24.65
CA THR A 21 -12.47 -14.39 23.97
C THR A 21 -11.81 -13.05 23.68
N ALA A 22 -10.97 -12.52 24.59
CA ALA A 22 -10.28 -11.26 24.37
C ALA A 22 -9.17 -11.39 23.32
N LYS A 23 -8.52 -12.55 23.22
CA LYS A 23 -7.56 -12.87 22.14
C LYS A 23 -8.26 -12.88 20.79
N ASP A 24 -9.41 -13.53 20.67
CA ASP A 24 -10.16 -13.61 19.43
C ASP A 24 -10.65 -12.25 18.97
N VAL A 25 -11.19 -11.44 19.88
CA VAL A 25 -11.60 -10.06 19.58
C VAL A 25 -10.39 -9.21 19.18
N PHE A 26 -9.28 -9.29 19.92
CA PHE A 26 -8.06 -8.55 19.60
C PHE A 26 -7.50 -8.96 18.25
N ARG A 27 -7.45 -10.27 17.95
CA ARG A 27 -7.02 -10.82 16.66
C ARG A 27 -7.90 -10.29 15.52
N TYR A 28 -9.24 -10.33 15.69
CA TYR A 28 -10.18 -9.81 14.70
C TYR A 28 -9.88 -8.35 14.33
N PHE A 29 -9.69 -7.49 15.33
CA PHE A 29 -9.33 -6.08 15.08
C PHE A 29 -7.96 -5.96 14.42
N ASN A 30 -6.95 -6.68 14.90
CA ASN A 30 -5.59 -6.58 14.40
C ASN A 30 -5.44 -7.10 12.95
N GLU A 31 -6.18 -8.11 12.57
CA GLU A 31 -6.12 -8.72 11.23
C GLU A 31 -7.04 -8.03 10.21
N ARG A 32 -8.16 -7.47 10.67
CA ARG A 32 -9.20 -6.92 9.81
C ARG A 32 -9.13 -5.41 9.64
N PHE A 33 -8.74 -4.67 10.67
CA PHE A 33 -8.74 -3.21 10.62
C PHE A 33 -7.44 -2.66 10.07
N ILE A 34 -7.56 -1.79 9.07
CA ILE A 34 -6.46 -1.05 8.49
C ILE A 34 -6.66 0.43 8.78
N LEU A 35 -5.70 1.02 9.51
CA LEU A 35 -5.75 2.42 9.94
C LEU A 35 -4.79 3.32 9.16
N ASN A 36 -3.81 2.72 8.47
CA ASN A 36 -2.77 3.45 7.75
C ASN A 36 -2.37 2.71 6.47
N TYR A 37 -1.79 3.43 5.51
CA TYR A 37 -1.19 2.86 4.33
C TYR A 37 0.08 2.10 4.71
N PHE A 38 0.13 0.80 4.40
CA PHE A 38 1.32 -0.01 4.63
C PHE A 38 2.19 -0.03 3.37
N GLY A 39 3.50 -0.04 3.59
CA GLY A 39 4.45 -0.32 2.52
C GLY A 39 4.32 -1.79 2.08
N TYR A 40 4.01 -2.00 0.80
CA TYR A 40 3.99 -3.33 0.19
C TYR A 40 5.39 -3.70 -0.30
N ASN A 41 5.76 -4.97 -0.18
CA ASN A 41 6.94 -5.47 -0.86
C ASN A 41 6.70 -5.52 -2.39
N SER A 42 7.76 -5.52 -3.17
CA SER A 42 7.70 -5.44 -4.63
C SER A 42 6.85 -6.54 -5.29
N PHE A 43 6.87 -7.76 -4.75
CA PHE A 43 6.06 -8.88 -5.27
C PHE A 43 4.56 -8.68 -5.03
N SER A 44 4.20 -8.13 -3.86
CA SER A 44 2.79 -7.80 -3.57
C SER A 44 2.28 -6.66 -4.45
N VAL A 45 3.10 -5.63 -4.68
CA VAL A 45 2.78 -4.52 -5.59
C VAL A 45 2.55 -5.03 -7.01
N GLU A 46 3.48 -5.82 -7.55
CA GLU A 46 3.37 -6.36 -8.90
C GLU A 46 2.11 -7.22 -9.06
N ARG A 47 1.86 -8.11 -8.12
CA ARG A 47 0.65 -8.96 -8.15
C ARG A 47 -0.62 -8.13 -8.14
N LEU A 48 -0.77 -7.20 -7.17
CA LEU A 48 -1.96 -6.35 -7.06
C LEU A 48 -2.16 -5.49 -8.30
N LEU A 49 -1.09 -4.92 -8.84
CA LEU A 49 -1.14 -4.14 -10.06
C LEU A 49 -1.58 -4.99 -11.25
N ASN A 50 -0.99 -6.16 -11.48
CA ASN A 50 -1.30 -7.01 -12.61
C ASN A 50 -2.73 -7.58 -12.56
N GLU A 51 -3.23 -7.92 -11.38
CA GLU A 51 -4.59 -8.39 -11.17
C GLU A 51 -5.65 -7.28 -11.33
N ASN A 52 -5.27 -6.00 -11.17
CA ASN A 52 -6.22 -4.87 -11.09
C ASN A 52 -5.85 -3.70 -12.02
N LYS A 53 -5.17 -3.96 -13.15
CA LYS A 53 -4.70 -2.90 -14.07
C LYS A 53 -5.81 -1.91 -14.48
N GLU A 54 -6.98 -2.43 -14.82
CA GLU A 54 -8.13 -1.60 -15.24
C GLU A 54 -8.62 -0.69 -14.10
N GLN A 55 -8.67 -1.17 -12.88
CA GLN A 55 -9.05 -0.37 -11.72
C GLN A 55 -8.05 0.77 -11.49
N PHE A 56 -6.73 0.49 -11.60
CA PHE A 56 -5.70 1.51 -11.51
C PHE A 56 -5.83 2.55 -12.60
N LEU A 57 -6.00 2.15 -13.87
CA LEU A 57 -6.18 3.07 -14.98
C LEU A 57 -7.46 3.89 -14.85
N ASN A 58 -8.55 3.31 -14.35
CA ASN A 58 -9.79 4.05 -14.10
C ASN A 58 -9.60 5.14 -13.03
N VAL A 59 -8.91 4.84 -11.95
CA VAL A 59 -8.61 5.82 -10.89
C VAL A 59 -7.74 6.96 -11.43
N LEU A 60 -6.70 6.64 -12.20
CA LEU A 60 -5.85 7.65 -12.84
C LEU A 60 -6.64 8.54 -13.80
N ARG A 61 -7.56 7.98 -14.58
CA ARG A 61 -8.46 8.77 -15.44
C ARG A 61 -9.39 9.69 -14.65
N ILE A 62 -9.95 9.22 -13.53
CA ILE A 62 -10.81 10.04 -12.65
C ILE A 62 -10.01 11.20 -12.04
N ALA A 63 -8.72 10.96 -11.74
CA ALA A 63 -7.80 11.98 -11.23
C ALA A 63 -7.26 12.93 -12.32
N ASP A 64 -7.80 12.85 -13.53
CA ASP A 64 -7.39 13.65 -14.71
C ASP A 64 -5.93 13.41 -15.13
N SER A 65 -5.43 12.20 -14.90
CA SER A 65 -4.11 11.78 -15.41
C SER A 65 -4.23 11.36 -16.88
N ASP A 66 -3.24 11.71 -17.67
CA ASP A 66 -3.15 11.31 -19.08
C ASP A 66 -2.47 9.93 -19.28
N ILE A 67 -2.20 9.21 -18.20
CA ILE A 67 -1.68 7.83 -18.23
C ILE A 67 -2.71 6.89 -18.84
N VAL A 68 -2.31 6.21 -19.91
CA VAL A 68 -3.19 5.29 -20.66
C VAL A 68 -2.79 3.83 -20.51
N LYS A 69 -1.55 3.58 -20.09
CA LYS A 69 -1.03 2.22 -19.88
C LYS A 69 -0.06 2.21 -18.72
N ILE A 70 -0.07 1.11 -17.97
CA ILE A 70 0.87 0.84 -16.88
C ILE A 70 1.35 -0.61 -16.97
N ASP A 71 2.65 -0.81 -16.87
CA ASP A 71 3.29 -2.13 -16.89
C ASP A 71 4.26 -2.27 -15.71
N SER A 72 4.52 -3.51 -15.31
CA SER A 72 5.50 -3.84 -14.28
C SER A 72 6.40 -4.98 -14.74
N ARG A 73 7.68 -4.91 -14.36
CA ARG A 73 8.67 -5.96 -14.56
C ARG A 73 9.72 -5.93 -13.47
N HIS A 74 10.41 -7.05 -13.28
CA HIS A 74 11.60 -7.09 -12.43
C HIS A 74 12.85 -6.94 -13.29
N GLU A 75 13.74 -6.06 -12.84
CA GLU A 75 15.08 -5.88 -13.39
C GLU A 75 16.12 -6.17 -12.32
N ASN A 76 17.20 -6.88 -12.68
CA ASN A 76 18.32 -7.06 -11.78
C ASN A 76 19.14 -5.77 -11.73
N LYS A 77 19.18 -5.12 -10.57
CA LYS A 77 20.06 -3.98 -10.33
C LYS A 77 21.23 -4.37 -9.45
N VAL A 78 22.37 -3.81 -9.75
CA VAL A 78 23.57 -3.94 -8.95
C VAL A 78 23.55 -2.89 -7.85
N PHE A 79 23.68 -3.34 -6.60
CA PHE A 79 23.80 -2.49 -5.42
C PHE A 79 25.17 -2.72 -4.80
N SER A 80 25.94 -1.66 -4.67
CA SER A 80 27.20 -1.73 -3.95
C SER A 80 26.96 -1.56 -2.46
N THR A 81 27.36 -2.56 -1.68
CA THR A 81 27.22 -2.57 -0.22
C THR A 81 28.62 -2.44 0.38
N ALA A 82 28.84 -1.42 1.20
CA ALA A 82 30.07 -1.25 1.94
C ALA A 82 29.96 -1.92 3.32
N VAL A 83 30.96 -2.73 3.66
CA VAL A 83 31.17 -3.24 5.02
C VAL A 83 32.06 -2.22 5.74
N ILE A 84 31.55 -1.67 6.82
CA ILE A 84 32.23 -0.61 7.59
C ILE A 84 32.68 -1.20 8.92
N ASP A 85 33.94 -0.93 9.32
CA ASP A 85 34.42 -1.26 10.65
C ASP A 85 33.71 -0.35 11.68
N PRO A 86 33.00 -0.94 12.67
CA PRO A 86 32.31 -0.16 13.69
C PRO A 86 33.21 0.57 14.66
N ALA A 87 34.54 0.25 14.70
CA ALA A 87 35.47 0.88 15.62
C ALA A 87 36.02 2.21 15.11
N ASP A 88 36.25 2.35 13.81
CA ASP A 88 36.88 3.53 13.22
C ASP A 88 36.15 4.08 11.97
N ASN A 89 35.00 3.51 11.62
CA ASN A 89 34.19 3.86 10.43
C ASN A 89 34.94 3.71 9.08
N GLN A 90 35.99 2.88 9.02
CA GLN A 90 36.69 2.61 7.77
C GLN A 90 35.93 1.57 6.93
N ILE A 91 35.97 1.75 5.60
CA ILE A 91 35.38 0.79 4.66
C ILE A 91 36.31 -0.40 4.54
N LEU A 92 35.87 -1.57 5.01
CA LEU A 92 36.62 -2.82 4.96
C LEU A 92 36.53 -3.50 3.59
N SER A 93 35.35 -3.48 2.97
CA SER A 93 35.13 -4.03 1.65
C SER A 93 33.93 -3.37 0.99
N VAL A 94 33.86 -3.44 -0.36
CA VAL A 94 32.70 -3.09 -1.15
C VAL A 94 32.33 -4.32 -1.97
N GLU A 95 31.09 -4.79 -1.81
CA GLU A 95 30.57 -5.94 -2.55
C GLU A 95 29.38 -5.52 -3.40
N ASP A 96 29.39 -5.96 -4.67
CA ASP A 96 28.29 -5.74 -5.58
C ASP A 96 27.31 -6.91 -5.49
N ILE A 97 26.08 -6.59 -5.09
CA ILE A 97 25.00 -7.56 -4.96
C ILE A 97 23.95 -7.26 -6.01
N GLN A 98 23.60 -8.26 -6.83
CA GLN A 98 22.47 -8.17 -7.74
C GLN A 98 21.16 -8.52 -7.00
N LYS A 99 20.23 -7.60 -7.02
CA LYS A 99 18.88 -7.82 -6.47
C LYS A 99 17.82 -7.49 -7.49
N PRO A 100 16.76 -8.30 -7.60
CA PRO A 100 15.60 -7.97 -8.42
C PRO A 100 14.92 -6.73 -7.84
N GLN A 101 14.73 -5.71 -8.67
CA GLN A 101 14.00 -4.50 -8.35
C GLN A 101 12.75 -4.42 -9.24
N LEU A 102 11.60 -4.14 -8.64
CA LEU A 102 10.38 -3.87 -9.38
C LEU A 102 10.52 -2.51 -10.08
N VAL A 103 10.31 -2.51 -11.39
CA VAL A 103 10.19 -1.32 -12.23
C VAL A 103 8.75 -1.24 -12.70
N ILE A 104 8.11 -0.12 -12.40
CA ILE A 104 6.79 0.22 -12.92
C ILE A 104 6.98 1.27 -14.00
N THR A 105 6.34 1.05 -15.14
CA THR A 105 6.44 1.92 -16.31
C THR A 105 5.06 2.41 -16.70
N THR A 106 4.92 3.70 -16.94
CA THR A 106 3.71 4.34 -17.43
C THR A 106 3.88 4.85 -18.85
N TYR A 107 2.77 5.00 -19.54
CA TYR A 107 2.69 5.53 -20.91
C TYR A 107 1.58 6.55 -20.97
N HIS A 108 1.88 7.71 -21.53
CA HIS A 108 0.97 8.85 -21.61
C HIS A 108 0.28 8.94 -22.95
N ARG A 109 -0.92 9.52 -22.97
CA ARG A 109 -1.77 9.64 -24.17
C ARG A 109 -1.04 10.31 -25.33
N ASN A 110 -0.28 11.35 -25.05
CA ASN A 110 0.43 12.13 -26.07
C ASN A 110 1.70 11.44 -26.57
N ASN A 111 2.23 10.47 -25.80
CA ASN A 111 3.45 9.72 -26.14
C ASN A 111 3.27 8.24 -25.78
N PRO A 112 2.37 7.51 -26.45
CA PRO A 112 1.96 6.16 -26.04
C PRO A 112 3.07 5.10 -26.18
N ASP A 113 4.11 5.40 -26.95
CA ASP A 113 5.24 4.49 -27.17
C ASP A 113 6.48 4.83 -26.32
N VAL A 114 6.43 5.94 -25.57
CA VAL A 114 7.53 6.38 -24.71
C VAL A 114 7.27 5.90 -23.27
N PRO A 115 8.17 5.04 -22.75
CA PRO A 115 8.05 4.58 -21.37
C PRO A 115 8.56 5.63 -20.38
N PHE A 116 7.82 5.89 -19.31
CA PHE A 116 8.20 6.71 -18.18
C PHE A 116 8.39 5.84 -16.94
N ASN A 117 9.44 6.09 -16.18
CA ASN A 117 9.63 5.41 -14.89
C ASN A 117 8.68 6.00 -13.87
N PHE A 118 7.74 5.18 -13.37
CA PHE A 118 6.68 5.63 -12.47
C PHE A 118 7.21 6.38 -11.24
N PHE A 119 8.21 5.84 -10.55
CA PHE A 119 8.71 6.44 -9.32
C PHE A 119 9.67 7.62 -9.52
N ALA A 120 10.25 7.76 -10.71
CA ALA A 120 11.19 8.83 -11.00
C ALA A 120 10.57 10.02 -11.76
N GLU A 121 9.52 9.77 -12.53
CA GLU A 121 9.02 10.73 -13.51
C GLU A 121 7.55 11.12 -13.31
N GLU A 122 6.76 10.32 -12.56
CA GLU A 122 5.39 10.70 -12.23
C GLU A 122 5.33 11.65 -11.03
N SER A 123 4.25 12.45 -10.99
CA SER A 123 4.04 13.39 -9.89
C SER A 123 3.85 12.69 -8.54
N ASP A 124 4.21 13.38 -7.45
CA ASP A 124 3.95 12.89 -6.08
C ASP A 124 2.47 12.57 -5.84
N GLY A 125 1.56 13.36 -6.43
CA GLY A 125 0.13 13.12 -6.35
C GLY A 125 -0.28 11.81 -7.00
N THR A 126 0.24 11.52 -8.20
CA THR A 126 0.02 10.27 -8.93
C THR A 126 0.56 9.07 -8.13
N GLN A 127 1.76 9.20 -7.57
CA GLN A 127 2.37 8.14 -6.75
C GLN A 127 1.60 7.88 -5.45
N ARG A 128 1.12 8.93 -4.77
CA ARG A 128 0.27 8.80 -3.57
C ARG A 128 -1.04 8.11 -3.88
N LEU A 129 -1.69 8.50 -4.97
CA LEU A 129 -2.94 7.88 -5.43
C LEU A 129 -2.75 6.39 -5.75
N PHE A 130 -1.66 6.04 -6.42
CA PHE A 130 -1.30 4.66 -6.71
C PHE A 130 -1.13 3.84 -5.43
N ASN A 131 -0.35 4.32 -4.46
CA ASN A 131 -0.13 3.64 -3.18
C ASN A 131 -1.42 3.47 -2.38
N MET A 132 -2.28 4.48 -2.37
CA MET A 132 -3.60 4.40 -1.74
C MET A 132 -4.45 3.32 -2.40
N MET A 133 -4.47 3.25 -3.72
CA MET A 133 -5.24 2.24 -4.46
C MET A 133 -4.73 0.83 -4.23
N LEU A 134 -3.42 0.61 -4.11
CA LEU A 134 -2.87 -0.69 -3.69
C LEU A 134 -3.49 -1.16 -2.36
N THR A 135 -3.55 -0.25 -1.38
CA THR A 135 -4.13 -0.54 -0.07
C THR A 135 -5.63 -0.84 -0.17
N ILE A 136 -6.39 -0.02 -0.89
CA ILE A 136 -7.84 -0.21 -1.07
C ILE A 136 -8.14 -1.54 -1.75
N LEU A 137 -7.42 -1.88 -2.81
CA LEU A 137 -7.62 -3.14 -3.54
C LEU A 137 -7.27 -4.36 -2.69
N ASP A 138 -6.19 -4.29 -1.89
CA ASP A 138 -5.86 -5.35 -0.92
C ASP A 138 -6.96 -5.53 0.13
N ILE A 139 -7.49 -4.42 0.66
CA ILE A 139 -8.58 -4.42 1.65
C ILE A 139 -9.84 -5.06 1.07
N VAL A 140 -10.26 -4.64 -0.11
CA VAL A 140 -11.45 -5.16 -0.79
C VAL A 140 -11.29 -6.65 -1.11
N LYS A 141 -10.13 -7.04 -1.65
CA LYS A 141 -9.84 -8.43 -2.01
C LYS A 141 -9.81 -9.37 -0.79
N ASN A 142 -9.29 -8.91 0.34
CA ASN A 142 -9.11 -9.71 1.54
C ASN A 142 -10.22 -9.50 2.58
N ASN A 143 -11.33 -8.87 2.19
CA ASN A 143 -12.49 -8.65 3.05
C ASN A 143 -12.15 -7.97 4.39
N LYS A 144 -11.26 -6.99 4.34
CA LYS A 144 -10.82 -6.20 5.51
C LYS A 144 -11.71 -4.97 5.72
N ILE A 145 -11.42 -4.24 6.79
CA ILE A 145 -12.16 -3.03 7.17
C ILE A 145 -11.18 -1.85 7.07
N LEU A 146 -11.51 -0.87 6.25
CA LEU A 146 -10.78 0.40 6.18
C LEU A 146 -11.47 1.42 7.07
N LEU A 147 -10.72 2.00 7.99
CA LEU A 147 -11.13 3.16 8.75
C LEU A 147 -10.32 4.36 8.28
N ILE A 148 -11.00 5.36 7.73
CA ILE A 148 -10.39 6.58 7.22
C ILE A 148 -11.21 7.77 7.67
N ASP A 149 -10.56 8.77 8.25
CA ASP A 149 -11.20 9.99 8.70
C ASP A 149 -11.09 11.06 7.61
N GLU A 150 -12.19 11.77 7.36
CA GLU A 150 -12.25 12.88 6.40
C GLU A 150 -11.73 12.52 4.99
N ILE A 151 -12.17 11.41 4.44
CA ILE A 151 -11.75 10.95 3.10
C ILE A 151 -11.98 12.02 2.02
N GLU A 152 -13.05 12.81 2.15
CA GLU A 152 -13.43 13.87 1.22
C GLU A 152 -12.50 15.09 1.26
N THR A 153 -11.74 15.29 2.33
CA THR A 153 -10.77 16.38 2.43
C THR A 153 -9.47 16.08 1.68
N GLN A 154 -9.21 14.80 1.44
CA GLN A 154 -7.96 14.33 0.84
C GLN A 154 -8.11 13.98 -0.64
N LEU A 155 -9.33 13.72 -1.11
CA LEU A 155 -9.61 13.20 -2.44
C LEU A 155 -10.70 14.00 -3.14
N HIS A 156 -10.57 14.10 -4.47
CA HIS A 156 -11.66 14.61 -5.29
C HIS A 156 -12.90 13.73 -5.15
N ILE A 157 -14.09 14.35 -5.10
CA ILE A 157 -15.38 13.66 -4.85
C ILE A 157 -15.62 12.43 -5.75
N LYS A 158 -15.25 12.50 -7.02
CA LYS A 158 -15.39 11.35 -7.95
C LYS A 158 -14.52 10.16 -7.56
N LEU A 159 -13.37 10.39 -6.92
CA LEU A 159 -12.52 9.31 -6.38
C LEU A 159 -13.16 8.70 -5.14
N VAL A 160 -13.75 9.52 -4.27
CA VAL A 160 -14.50 9.04 -3.10
C VAL A 160 -15.66 8.15 -3.55
N GLU A 161 -16.48 8.61 -4.51
CA GLU A 161 -17.57 7.82 -5.08
C GLU A 161 -17.09 6.49 -5.68
N TYR A 162 -15.99 6.51 -6.40
CA TYR A 162 -15.39 5.30 -6.97
C TYR A 162 -14.95 4.31 -5.90
N ILE A 163 -14.27 4.79 -4.85
CA ILE A 163 -13.82 3.97 -3.72
C ILE A 163 -15.01 3.35 -2.99
N ILE A 164 -16.03 4.15 -2.65
CA ILE A 164 -17.27 3.65 -2.05
C ILE A 164 -17.91 2.57 -2.94
N GLY A 165 -17.91 2.78 -4.26
CA GLY A 165 -18.41 1.82 -5.22
C GLY A 165 -17.64 0.49 -5.22
N LEU A 166 -16.32 0.49 -4.95
CA LEU A 166 -15.54 -0.75 -4.81
C LEU A 166 -15.95 -1.54 -3.57
N PHE A 167 -16.13 -0.86 -2.43
CA PHE A 167 -16.58 -1.51 -1.19
C PHE A 167 -18.01 -2.05 -1.30
N ASN A 168 -18.91 -1.30 -1.92
CA ASN A 168 -20.31 -1.74 -2.13
C ASN A 168 -20.43 -2.97 -3.05
N LYS A 169 -19.44 -3.25 -3.88
CA LYS A 169 -19.39 -4.47 -4.72
C LYS A 169 -18.72 -5.64 -4.01
N SER A 170 -18.07 -5.40 -2.89
CA SER A 170 -17.44 -6.44 -2.08
C SER A 170 -18.48 -7.18 -1.25
N GLU A 171 -18.28 -8.48 -1.01
CA GLU A 171 -19.17 -9.29 -0.16
C GLU A 171 -19.09 -8.92 1.32
N SER A 172 -17.90 -8.53 1.82
CA SER A 172 -17.69 -8.32 3.25
C SER A 172 -16.62 -7.29 3.62
N ALA A 173 -15.95 -6.66 2.66
CA ALA A 173 -15.08 -5.54 2.98
C ALA A 173 -15.92 -4.33 3.40
N GLN A 174 -15.42 -3.57 4.37
CA GLN A 174 -16.14 -2.42 4.93
C GLN A 174 -15.30 -1.16 4.87
N LEU A 175 -15.94 -0.06 4.54
CA LEU A 175 -15.39 1.28 4.63
C LEU A 175 -16.15 2.05 5.73
N ILE A 176 -15.40 2.61 6.68
CA ILE A 176 -15.91 3.46 7.75
C ILE A 176 -15.24 4.83 7.57
N TYR A 177 -16.02 5.89 7.35
CA TYR A 177 -15.54 7.24 7.05
C TYR A 177 -16.49 8.30 7.63
#